data_1b5da0900bd9ebb1dba2226127b5a18e
#
_entry.id   1b5da0900bd9ebb1dba2226127b5a18e
#
_cell.length_a   1.000
_cell.length_b   1.000
_cell.length_c   1.000
_cell.angle_alpha   90.00
_cell.angle_beta   90.00
_cell.angle_gamma   90.00
#
_symmetry.space_group_name_H-M   'P 1'
#
loop_
_entity.id
_entity.type
_entity.pdbx_description
1 polymer ?
#
loop_
_entity_poly.entity_id
_entity_poly.type
_entity_poly.pdbx_seq_one_letter_code
_entity_poly.pdbx_strand_id
1 'polypeptide(L)'
;MFNQIIAPKKSMQDQFDTLINSICTNVSGGELKQLGALFTQSFLQGLSKIIYENEMNNHPSCDIEVESQLCWIDKAPYAQLCDGIPFDRKVELGDAMFIFDKQFIDNNSQKLISERKKAFILQAKVTDKDDKNALVPITGYDPIKKNSTFKELELYKQWLPFNISYASNTNRIEEPKVDVIKYRTTDTYRFAWYGVVADKKMVLIITGLAGGWWGNP
;
A
#
# COMPACT_ATOMS: atom_id res chain seq x y z
N MET A 1 12.76 23.02 37.97
CA MET A 1 12.93 22.05 36.85
C MET A 1 11.54 21.75 36.33
N PHE A 2 11.16 22.27 35.19
CA PHE A 2 9.88 21.96 34.56
C PHE A 2 10.11 20.62 33.79
N ASN A 3 9.49 19.54 34.25
CA ASN A 3 9.38 18.33 33.45
C ASN A 3 8.55 18.65 32.21
N GLN A 4 9.18 18.86 31.08
CA GLN A 4 8.47 18.85 29.81
C GLN A 4 7.86 17.47 29.66
N ILE A 5 6.53 17.40 29.73
CA ILE A 5 5.78 16.21 29.32
C ILE A 5 5.99 16.11 27.81
N ILE A 6 6.92 15.27 27.37
CA ILE A 6 7.08 14.96 25.96
C ILE A 6 5.85 14.16 25.57
N ALA A 7 4.95 14.77 24.78
CA ALA A 7 3.81 14.06 24.23
C ALA A 7 4.32 12.81 23.44
N PRO A 8 3.68 11.65 23.58
CA PRO A 8 4.09 10.47 22.85
C PRO A 8 4.10 10.77 21.35
N LYS A 9 5.19 10.43 20.69
CA LYS A 9 5.35 10.62 19.25
C LYS A 9 4.30 9.77 18.54
N LYS A 10 3.47 10.38 17.69
CA LYS A 10 2.52 9.63 16.86
C LYS A 10 3.28 8.60 16.06
N SER A 11 2.76 7.38 15.98
CA SER A 11 3.32 6.36 15.11
C SER A 11 3.30 6.87 13.65
N MET A 12 4.18 6.37 12.82
CA MET A 12 4.18 6.71 11.39
C MET A 12 2.83 6.38 10.73
N GLN A 13 2.18 5.33 11.19
CA GLN A 13 0.84 4.96 10.74
C GLN A 13 -0.21 6.01 11.10
N ASP A 14 -0.27 6.47 12.37
CA ASP A 14 -1.21 7.52 12.77
C ASP A 14 -1.03 8.79 11.96
N GLN A 15 0.21 9.06 11.53
CA GLN A 15 0.53 10.19 10.66
C GLN A 15 -0.03 9.97 9.24
N PHE A 16 0.12 8.77 8.68
CA PHE A 16 -0.47 8.42 7.38
C PHE A 16 -1.99 8.47 7.43
N ASP A 17 -2.61 7.88 8.44
CA ASP A 17 -4.06 7.90 8.62
C ASP A 17 -4.56 9.35 8.73
N THR A 18 -3.84 10.20 9.47
CA THR A 18 -4.16 11.62 9.59
C THR A 18 -4.06 12.33 8.23
N LEU A 19 -3.01 12.07 7.46
CA LEU A 19 -2.80 12.67 6.14
C LEU A 19 -3.91 12.25 5.17
N ILE A 20 -4.19 10.97 5.06
CA ILE A 20 -5.24 10.43 4.18
C ILE A 20 -6.61 10.99 4.57
N ASN A 21 -6.95 10.96 5.86
CA ASN A 21 -8.20 11.51 6.35
C ASN A 21 -8.34 13.00 6.04
N SER A 22 -7.27 13.78 6.20
CA SER A 22 -7.30 15.23 5.91
C SER A 22 -7.63 15.53 4.45
N ILE A 23 -7.17 14.70 3.53
CA ILE A 23 -7.40 14.84 2.09
C ILE A 23 -8.78 14.32 1.69
N CYS A 24 -9.16 13.17 2.22
CA CYS A 24 -10.42 12.51 1.84
C CYS A 24 -11.66 13.07 2.55
N THR A 25 -11.51 13.82 3.65
CA THR A 25 -12.65 14.35 4.46
C THR A 25 -13.66 15.16 3.65
N ASN A 26 -13.20 15.91 2.66
CA ASN A 26 -14.05 16.79 1.85
C ASN A 26 -14.42 16.15 0.48
N VAL A 27 -14.02 14.91 0.25
CA VAL A 27 -14.32 14.21 -0.99
C VAL A 27 -15.52 13.30 -0.77
N SER A 28 -16.56 13.46 -1.56
CA SER A 28 -17.74 12.58 -1.53
C SER A 28 -17.78 11.69 -2.76
N GLY A 29 -18.10 10.42 -2.61
CA GLY A 29 -18.25 9.47 -3.72
C GLY A 29 -17.71 8.08 -3.41
N GLY A 30 -17.72 7.21 -4.40
CA GLY A 30 -17.24 5.84 -4.29
C GLY A 30 -15.71 5.73 -4.21
N GLU A 31 -15.23 4.49 -4.16
CA GLU A 31 -13.83 4.13 -3.92
C GLU A 31 -12.83 4.85 -4.84
N LEU A 32 -13.07 4.84 -6.16
CA LEU A 32 -12.16 5.44 -7.13
C LEU A 32 -12.09 6.97 -7.00
N LYS A 33 -13.20 7.62 -6.59
CA LYS A 33 -13.21 9.07 -6.39
C LYS A 33 -12.43 9.46 -5.14
N GLN A 34 -12.57 8.70 -4.07
CA GLN A 34 -11.80 8.87 -2.84
C GLN A 34 -10.31 8.59 -3.08
N LEU A 35 -10.00 7.49 -3.76
CA LEU A 35 -8.65 7.14 -4.14
C LEU A 35 -8.00 8.23 -5.01
N GLY A 36 -8.77 8.76 -6.00
CA GLY A 36 -8.33 9.84 -6.89
C GLY A 36 -7.91 11.11 -6.14
N ALA A 37 -8.49 11.37 -4.98
CA ALA A 37 -8.11 12.52 -4.16
C ALA A 37 -6.68 12.43 -3.60
N LEU A 38 -6.12 11.23 -3.52
CA LEU A 38 -4.72 11.01 -3.11
C LEU A 38 -3.73 11.32 -4.23
N PHE A 39 -4.18 11.44 -5.50
CA PHE A 39 -3.32 11.75 -6.64
C PHE A 39 -3.02 13.25 -6.75
N THR A 40 -2.49 13.81 -5.67
CA THR A 40 -2.12 15.22 -5.60
C THR A 40 -0.67 15.38 -5.13
N GLN A 41 -0.04 16.45 -5.60
CA GLN A 41 1.32 16.77 -5.17
C GLN A 41 1.38 16.99 -3.64
N SER A 42 0.37 17.61 -3.06
CA SER A 42 0.32 17.85 -1.60
C SER A 42 0.28 16.56 -0.79
N PHE A 43 -0.44 15.53 -1.28
CA PHE A 43 -0.44 14.22 -0.65
C PHE A 43 0.94 13.57 -0.72
N LEU A 44 1.56 13.54 -1.90
CA LEU A 44 2.89 12.93 -2.09
C LEU A 44 3.96 13.65 -1.26
N GLN A 45 3.91 14.98 -1.19
CA GLN A 45 4.82 15.75 -0.33
C GLN A 45 4.61 15.44 1.15
N GLY A 46 3.34 15.36 1.61
CA GLY A 46 3.03 14.97 2.99
C GLY A 46 3.53 13.56 3.31
N LEU A 47 3.36 12.63 2.38
CA LEU A 47 3.83 11.26 2.51
C LEU A 47 5.35 11.18 2.59
N SER A 48 6.07 11.83 1.68
CA SER A 48 7.55 11.92 1.70
C SER A 48 8.06 12.54 2.99
N LYS A 49 7.39 13.61 3.48
CA LYS A 49 7.74 14.26 4.75
C LYS A 49 7.62 13.32 5.94
N ILE A 50 6.53 12.55 6.04
CA ILE A 50 6.34 11.58 7.14
C ILE A 50 7.46 10.53 7.12
N ILE A 51 7.79 10.00 5.94
CA ILE A 51 8.86 9.02 5.79
C ILE A 51 10.21 9.64 6.17
N TYR A 52 10.52 10.82 5.64
CA TYR A 52 11.74 11.56 5.92
C TYR A 52 11.93 11.79 7.43
N GLU A 53 10.93 12.32 8.12
CA GLU A 53 11.00 12.60 9.55
C GLU A 53 11.21 11.32 10.38
N ASN A 54 10.60 10.20 9.95
CA ASN A 54 10.81 8.91 10.60
C ASN A 54 12.25 8.40 10.40
N GLU A 55 12.76 8.46 9.18
CA GLU A 55 14.11 7.99 8.87
C GLU A 55 15.19 8.87 9.52
N MET A 56 15.04 10.20 9.52
CA MET A 56 15.95 11.11 10.20
C MET A 56 16.10 10.82 11.70
N ASN A 57 15.01 10.41 12.36
CA ASN A 57 15.09 10.01 13.76
C ASN A 57 15.86 8.70 13.98
N ASN A 58 15.83 7.81 13.00
CA ASN A 58 16.49 6.51 13.07
C ASN A 58 17.95 6.56 12.58
N HIS A 59 18.30 7.55 11.75
CA HIS A 59 19.60 7.70 11.11
C HIS A 59 20.13 9.13 11.23
N PRO A 60 20.41 9.65 12.45
CA PRO A 60 20.74 11.06 12.66
C PRO A 60 22.10 11.50 12.07
N SER A 61 22.93 10.54 11.66
CA SER A 61 24.25 10.80 11.03
C SER A 61 24.21 10.84 9.50
N CYS A 62 23.03 10.70 8.91
CA CYS A 62 22.85 10.70 7.47
C CYS A 62 21.99 11.88 7.02
N ASP A 63 22.29 12.43 5.87
CA ASP A 63 21.32 13.14 5.06
C ASP A 63 20.42 12.12 4.36
N ILE A 64 19.13 12.42 4.29
CA ILE A 64 18.15 11.48 3.74
C ILE A 64 17.35 12.20 2.67
N GLU A 65 17.32 11.60 1.49
CA GLU A 65 16.42 12.02 0.43
C GLU A 65 15.28 11.02 0.31
N VAL A 66 14.06 11.52 0.18
CA VAL A 66 12.86 10.68 0.03
C VAL A 66 12.04 11.18 -1.14
N GLU A 67 11.88 10.32 -2.13
CA GLU A 67 10.94 10.51 -3.23
C GLU A 67 9.74 9.57 -3.08
N SER A 68 8.54 10.08 -3.39
CA SER A 68 7.31 9.31 -3.42
C SER A 68 6.63 9.46 -4.75
N GLN A 69 6.15 8.35 -5.28
CA GLN A 69 5.37 8.31 -6.50
C GLN A 69 4.09 7.52 -6.25
N LEU A 70 3.03 7.88 -6.95
CA LEU A 70 1.74 7.21 -6.93
C LEU A 70 1.31 6.90 -8.36
N CYS A 71 1.15 5.61 -8.66
CA CYS A 71 0.74 5.13 -9.97
C CYS A 71 -0.71 4.63 -9.91
N TRP A 72 -1.54 5.08 -10.82
CA TRP A 72 -2.88 4.54 -11.01
C TRP A 72 -2.79 3.23 -11.79
N ILE A 73 -3.33 2.15 -11.21
CA ILE A 73 -3.28 0.80 -11.80
C ILE A 73 -4.65 0.11 -11.87
N ASP A 74 -5.73 0.87 -11.61
CA ASP A 74 -7.11 0.37 -11.73
C ASP A 74 -7.37 -0.25 -13.11
N LYS A 75 -7.97 -1.43 -13.12
CA LYS A 75 -8.29 -2.24 -14.32
C LYS A 75 -7.11 -2.80 -15.12
N ALA A 76 -5.90 -2.45 -14.79
CA ALA A 76 -4.69 -3.03 -15.37
C ALA A 76 -3.46 -2.60 -14.55
N PRO A 77 -2.48 -3.47 -14.26
CA PRO A 77 -2.36 -4.83 -14.79
C PRO A 77 -3.16 -5.89 -14.03
N TYR A 78 -3.29 -7.06 -14.63
CA TYR A 78 -3.88 -8.26 -14.06
C TYR A 78 -2.79 -9.26 -13.67
N ALA A 79 -3.00 -9.93 -12.53
CA ALA A 79 -2.22 -11.08 -12.09
C ALA A 79 -2.98 -12.38 -12.39
N GLN A 80 -2.26 -13.39 -12.87
CA GLN A 80 -2.74 -14.76 -13.04
C GLN A 80 -1.74 -15.71 -12.40
N LEU A 81 -2.16 -16.48 -11.39
CA LEU A 81 -1.28 -17.42 -10.73
C LEU A 81 -0.71 -18.44 -11.71
N CYS A 82 0.59 -18.70 -11.62
CA CYS A 82 1.27 -19.62 -12.54
C CYS A 82 0.71 -21.05 -12.45
N ASP A 83 0.40 -21.51 -11.24
CA ASP A 83 -0.12 -22.85 -10.98
C ASP A 83 -1.66 -22.92 -10.95
N GLY A 84 -2.34 -21.78 -11.11
CA GLY A 84 -3.80 -21.70 -11.08
C GLY A 84 -4.45 -22.02 -9.73
N ILE A 85 -3.68 -22.11 -8.65
CA ILE A 85 -4.14 -22.44 -7.29
C ILE A 85 -3.82 -21.27 -6.35
N PRO A 86 -4.75 -20.78 -5.51
CA PRO A 86 -6.13 -21.28 -5.26
C PRO A 86 -7.19 -20.81 -6.28
N PHE A 87 -6.81 -20.06 -7.29
CA PHE A 87 -7.72 -19.65 -8.38
C PHE A 87 -6.99 -19.63 -9.74
N ASP A 88 -7.72 -19.91 -10.80
CA ASP A 88 -7.21 -20.05 -12.17
C ASP A 88 -7.41 -18.81 -13.05
N ARG A 89 -8.22 -17.85 -12.58
CA ARG A 89 -8.59 -16.65 -13.33
C ARG A 89 -7.72 -15.47 -12.97
N LYS A 90 -7.60 -14.54 -13.92
CA LYS A 90 -6.98 -13.24 -13.68
C LYS A 90 -7.71 -12.45 -12.61
N VAL A 91 -6.97 -11.68 -11.86
CA VAL A 91 -7.45 -10.70 -10.90
C VAL A 91 -6.70 -9.39 -11.11
N GLU A 92 -7.34 -8.27 -10.90
CA GLU A 92 -6.67 -6.97 -10.91
C GLU A 92 -5.59 -6.94 -9.84
N LEU A 93 -4.43 -6.38 -10.19
CA LEU A 93 -3.31 -6.32 -9.26
C LEU A 93 -3.55 -5.33 -8.12
N GLY A 94 -4.40 -4.34 -8.34
CA GLY A 94 -4.80 -3.32 -7.38
C GLY A 94 -5.31 -2.07 -8.07
N ASP A 95 -5.68 -1.04 -7.29
CA ASP A 95 -6.18 0.23 -7.82
C ASP A 95 -5.09 1.29 -7.93
N ALA A 96 -4.13 1.27 -6.99
CA ALA A 96 -2.99 2.18 -6.98
C ALA A 96 -1.73 1.49 -6.48
N MET A 97 -0.57 2.00 -6.90
CA MET A 97 0.73 1.57 -6.41
C MET A 97 1.52 2.76 -5.91
N PHE A 98 1.96 2.70 -4.66
CA PHE A 98 2.89 3.65 -4.07
C PHE A 98 4.31 3.15 -4.23
N ILE A 99 5.21 4.05 -4.63
CA ILE A 99 6.63 3.77 -4.77
C ILE A 99 7.38 4.78 -3.92
N PHE A 100 8.33 4.30 -3.15
CA PHE A 100 9.23 5.12 -2.33
C PHE A 100 10.66 4.81 -2.71
N ASP A 101 11.41 5.86 -2.96
CA ASP A 101 12.85 5.82 -3.11
C ASP A 101 13.48 6.59 -1.95
N LYS A 102 14.37 5.95 -1.21
CA LYS A 102 15.09 6.53 -0.08
C LYS A 102 16.58 6.40 -0.31
N GLN A 103 17.27 7.51 -0.26
CA GLN A 103 18.72 7.56 -0.35
C GLN A 103 19.30 8.06 0.98
N PHE A 104 20.33 7.38 1.45
CA PHE A 104 21.04 7.71 2.68
C PHE A 104 22.45 8.16 2.29
N ILE A 105 22.78 9.39 2.65
CA ILE A 105 24.02 10.06 2.29
C ILE A 105 24.80 10.35 3.58
N ASP A 106 26.07 10.01 3.62
CA ASP A 106 26.93 10.30 4.75
C ASP A 106 27.18 11.80 4.88
N ASN A 107 26.88 12.39 6.04
CA ASN A 107 26.98 13.82 6.26
C ASN A 107 28.40 14.37 6.10
N ASN A 108 29.42 13.56 6.37
CA ASN A 108 30.81 14.01 6.34
C ASN A 108 31.46 13.86 4.96
N SER A 109 31.24 12.70 4.34
CA SER A 109 31.86 12.38 3.05
C SER A 109 31.01 12.75 1.84
N GLN A 110 29.73 13.08 2.06
CA GLN A 110 28.72 13.34 1.00
C GLN A 110 28.59 12.17 0.00
N LYS A 111 28.87 10.95 0.47
CA LYS A 111 28.74 9.73 -0.35
C LYS A 111 27.45 9.01 -0.06
N LEU A 112 26.85 8.48 -1.11
CA LEU A 112 25.72 7.57 -1.00
C LEU A 112 26.13 6.32 -0.21
N ILE A 113 25.49 6.10 0.95
CA ILE A 113 25.67 4.92 1.80
C ILE A 113 24.79 3.77 1.30
N SER A 114 23.54 4.07 1.07
CA SER A 114 22.56 3.08 0.62
C SER A 114 21.36 3.72 -0.06
N GLU A 115 20.75 2.96 -0.95
CA GLU A 115 19.48 3.28 -1.61
C GLU A 115 18.47 2.17 -1.28
N ARG A 116 17.23 2.56 -0.98
CA ARG A 116 16.16 1.62 -0.68
C ARG A 116 14.89 1.99 -1.43
N LYS A 117 14.52 1.15 -2.38
CA LYS A 117 13.25 1.29 -3.11
C LYS A 117 12.22 0.33 -2.54
N LYS A 118 11.04 0.84 -2.28
CA LYS A 118 9.90 0.05 -1.81
C LYS A 118 8.66 0.43 -2.60
N ALA A 119 7.84 -0.57 -2.88
CA ALA A 119 6.54 -0.37 -3.48
C ALA A 119 5.48 -1.16 -2.70
N PHE A 120 4.27 -0.65 -2.66
CA PHE A 120 3.12 -1.40 -2.19
C PHE A 120 1.88 -1.04 -3.00
N ILE A 121 0.97 -1.97 -3.04
CA ILE A 121 -0.29 -1.86 -3.76
C ILE A 121 -1.38 -1.45 -2.79
N LEU A 122 -2.24 -0.55 -3.20
CA LEU A 122 -3.45 -0.17 -2.50
C LEU A 122 -4.65 -0.64 -3.30
N GLN A 123 -5.53 -1.39 -2.64
CA GLN A 123 -6.83 -1.80 -3.15
C GLN A 123 -7.91 -1.07 -2.37
N ALA A 124 -8.75 -0.29 -3.04
CA ALA A 124 -9.87 0.39 -2.42
C ALA A 124 -11.12 -0.53 -2.39
N LYS A 125 -11.91 -0.45 -1.34
CA LYS A 125 -13.19 -1.16 -1.20
C LYS A 125 -14.22 -0.29 -0.50
N VAL A 126 -15.46 -0.30 -0.99
CA VAL A 126 -16.58 0.36 -0.32
C VAL A 126 -17.19 -0.59 0.71
N THR A 127 -17.54 -0.05 1.86
CA THR A 127 -18.35 -0.75 2.87
C THR A 127 -19.58 0.08 3.20
N ASP A 128 -20.67 -0.59 3.49
CA ASP A 128 -21.94 0.02 3.96
C ASP A 128 -21.91 0.35 5.45
N LYS A 129 -20.82 0.01 6.14
CA LYS A 129 -20.69 0.23 7.58
C LYS A 129 -20.04 1.58 7.87
N ASP A 130 -20.70 2.34 8.71
CA ASP A 130 -20.29 3.66 9.19
C ASP A 130 -19.28 3.58 10.36
N ASP A 131 -18.56 2.47 10.50
CA ASP A 131 -17.73 2.18 11.65
C ASP A 131 -16.25 2.47 11.36
N LYS A 132 -15.57 3.11 12.32
CA LYS A 132 -14.10 3.29 12.31
C LYS A 132 -13.34 1.96 12.27
N ASN A 133 -13.99 0.88 12.61
CA ASN A 133 -13.49 -0.50 12.53
C ASN A 133 -14.11 -1.27 11.34
N ALA A 134 -14.54 -0.56 10.30
CA ALA A 134 -15.13 -1.19 9.13
C ALA A 134 -14.18 -2.25 8.56
N LEU A 135 -14.64 -3.48 8.49
CA LEU A 135 -13.88 -4.58 7.90
C LEU A 135 -13.94 -4.46 6.37
N VAL A 136 -12.84 -4.84 5.72
CA VAL A 136 -12.84 -5.00 4.26
C VAL A 136 -13.96 -5.97 3.89
N PRO A 137 -14.89 -5.61 3.00
CA PRO A 137 -16.03 -6.44 2.63
C PRO A 137 -15.60 -7.60 1.72
N ILE A 138 -14.89 -8.56 2.31
CA ILE A 138 -14.45 -9.76 1.61
C ILE A 138 -15.56 -10.81 1.72
N THR A 139 -16.17 -11.09 0.60
CA THR A 139 -17.11 -12.21 0.49
C THR A 139 -16.34 -13.52 0.36
N GLY A 140 -16.84 -14.59 0.97
CA GLY A 140 -16.24 -15.92 0.85
C GLY A 140 -16.14 -16.38 -0.61
N TYR A 141 -15.26 -17.32 -0.87
CA TYR A 141 -15.11 -17.89 -2.21
C TYR A 141 -16.40 -18.57 -2.66
N ASP A 142 -16.91 -18.11 -3.78
CA ASP A 142 -18.01 -18.76 -4.50
C ASP A 142 -17.45 -19.29 -5.83
N PRO A 143 -17.33 -20.61 -6.01
CA PRO A 143 -16.78 -21.20 -7.23
C PRO A 143 -17.59 -20.85 -8.49
N ILE A 144 -18.88 -20.52 -8.33
CA ILE A 144 -19.75 -20.13 -9.44
C ILE A 144 -19.53 -18.66 -9.80
N LYS A 145 -19.58 -17.78 -8.81
CA LYS A 145 -19.42 -16.33 -9.00
C LYS A 145 -17.97 -15.91 -9.15
N LYS A 146 -17.03 -16.70 -8.62
CA LYS A 146 -15.56 -16.48 -8.69
C LYS A 146 -15.20 -15.03 -8.37
N ASN A 147 -15.70 -14.53 -7.23
CA ASN A 147 -15.63 -13.13 -6.89
C ASN A 147 -14.18 -12.61 -6.83
N SER A 148 -13.97 -11.37 -7.28
CA SER A 148 -12.65 -10.74 -7.37
C SER A 148 -12.03 -10.51 -5.99
N THR A 149 -12.83 -10.09 -5.03
CA THR A 149 -12.38 -9.76 -3.67
C THR A 149 -11.69 -10.93 -2.97
N PHE A 150 -12.23 -12.15 -3.14
CA PHE A 150 -11.59 -13.36 -2.62
C PHE A 150 -10.22 -13.60 -3.29
N LYS A 151 -10.16 -13.50 -4.63
CA LYS A 151 -8.92 -13.72 -5.38
C LYS A 151 -7.84 -12.69 -5.06
N GLU A 152 -8.23 -11.42 -4.94
CA GLU A 152 -7.35 -10.35 -4.49
C GLU A 152 -6.78 -10.67 -3.10
N LEU A 153 -7.64 -11.07 -2.16
CA LEU A 153 -7.23 -11.44 -0.82
C LEU A 153 -6.22 -12.60 -0.82
N GLU A 154 -6.49 -13.66 -1.58
CA GLU A 154 -5.59 -14.81 -1.65
C GLU A 154 -4.26 -14.45 -2.32
N LEU A 155 -4.27 -13.61 -3.36
CA LEU A 155 -3.05 -13.07 -3.96
C LEU A 155 -2.22 -12.32 -2.91
N TYR A 156 -2.85 -11.40 -2.17
CA TYR A 156 -2.14 -10.54 -1.21
C TYR A 156 -1.66 -11.27 0.05
N LYS A 157 -2.31 -12.37 0.41
CA LYS A 157 -1.85 -13.22 1.52
C LYS A 157 -0.59 -13.99 1.18
N GLN A 158 -0.54 -14.57 -0.01
CA GLN A 158 0.42 -15.60 -0.37
C GLN A 158 1.51 -15.10 -1.31
N TRP A 159 1.17 -14.16 -2.20
CA TRP A 159 2.06 -13.67 -3.24
C TRP A 159 2.76 -14.79 -4.01
N LEU A 160 2.00 -15.85 -4.32
CA LEU A 160 2.49 -16.94 -5.16
C LEU A 160 2.93 -16.40 -6.53
N PRO A 161 3.88 -17.04 -7.21
CA PRO A 161 4.32 -16.59 -8.52
C PRO A 161 3.16 -16.42 -9.49
N PHE A 162 3.12 -15.28 -10.18
CA PHE A 162 2.06 -14.93 -11.11
C PHE A 162 2.59 -14.32 -12.40
N ASN A 163 1.79 -14.42 -13.44
CA ASN A 163 2.01 -13.75 -14.71
C ASN A 163 1.28 -12.41 -14.73
N ILE A 164 1.88 -11.39 -15.34
CA ILE A 164 1.25 -10.08 -15.55
C ILE A 164 0.72 -9.99 -16.97
N SER A 165 -0.49 -9.43 -17.12
CA SER A 165 -1.08 -9.05 -18.40
C SER A 165 -1.87 -7.75 -18.27
N TYR A 166 -1.92 -6.95 -19.35
CA TYR A 166 -2.65 -5.67 -19.34
C TYR A 166 -4.12 -5.78 -19.79
N ALA A 167 -4.56 -6.96 -20.16
CA ALA A 167 -5.96 -7.16 -20.50
C ALA A 167 -6.52 -8.46 -19.89
N SER A 168 -7.76 -8.37 -19.40
CA SER A 168 -8.44 -9.50 -18.74
C SER A 168 -8.81 -10.62 -19.70
N ASN A 169 -9.06 -10.30 -20.96
CA ASN A 169 -9.62 -11.19 -21.98
C ASN A 169 -8.59 -11.72 -22.99
N THR A 170 -7.31 -11.48 -22.79
CA THR A 170 -6.23 -11.97 -23.65
C THR A 170 -5.37 -13.00 -22.93
N ASN A 171 -4.79 -13.94 -23.67
CA ASN A 171 -3.79 -14.86 -23.15
C ASN A 171 -2.36 -14.30 -23.25
N ARG A 172 -2.21 -13.06 -23.71
CA ARG A 172 -0.91 -12.42 -23.77
C ARG A 172 -0.38 -12.17 -22.36
N ILE A 173 0.81 -12.65 -22.11
CA ILE A 173 1.57 -12.42 -20.89
C ILE A 173 2.63 -11.37 -21.21
N GLU A 174 2.64 -10.29 -20.46
CA GLU A 174 3.63 -9.21 -20.60
C GLU A 174 4.86 -9.50 -19.73
N GLU A 175 4.64 -9.93 -18.48
CA GLU A 175 5.71 -10.35 -17.57
C GLU A 175 5.39 -11.76 -17.04
N PRO A 176 6.18 -12.76 -17.41
CA PRO A 176 5.98 -14.11 -16.92
C PRO A 176 6.64 -14.33 -15.55
N LYS A 177 5.98 -15.13 -14.75
CA LYS A 177 6.49 -15.68 -13.48
C LYS A 177 7.11 -14.63 -12.54
N VAL A 178 6.36 -13.55 -12.30
CA VAL A 178 6.73 -12.56 -11.29
C VAL A 178 6.67 -13.20 -9.91
N ASP A 179 7.76 -13.15 -9.19
CA ASP A 179 7.89 -13.69 -7.83
C ASP A 179 8.35 -12.55 -6.91
N VAL A 180 7.38 -11.88 -6.29
CA VAL A 180 7.67 -10.73 -5.42
C VAL A 180 8.26 -11.16 -4.07
N ILE A 181 8.04 -12.39 -3.63
CA ILE A 181 8.52 -12.88 -2.32
C ILE A 181 10.05 -12.89 -2.27
N LYS A 182 10.72 -13.19 -3.37
CA LYS A 182 12.20 -13.17 -3.42
C LYS A 182 12.81 -11.77 -3.21
N TYR A 183 12.03 -10.70 -3.37
CA TYR A 183 12.46 -9.32 -3.11
C TYR A 183 12.10 -8.86 -1.70
N ARG A 184 11.53 -9.72 -0.89
CA ARG A 184 11.12 -9.44 0.47
C ARG A 184 12.34 -9.39 1.37
N THR A 185 12.57 -8.26 2.02
CA THR A 185 13.72 -8.07 2.91
C THR A 185 13.46 -8.52 4.34
N THR A 186 12.20 -8.60 4.73
CA THR A 186 11.77 -9.03 6.07
C THR A 186 10.44 -9.79 5.98
N ASP A 187 10.18 -10.68 6.93
CA ASP A 187 8.92 -11.43 7.00
C ASP A 187 7.70 -10.56 7.28
N THR A 188 7.92 -9.35 7.77
CA THR A 188 6.85 -8.39 8.08
C THR A 188 6.49 -7.47 6.91
N TYR A 189 7.29 -7.46 5.83
CA TYR A 189 6.98 -6.60 4.69
C TYR A 189 5.69 -7.06 4.00
N ARG A 190 4.77 -6.13 3.78
CA ARG A 190 3.51 -6.36 3.05
C ARG A 190 3.54 -5.56 1.76
N PHE A 191 3.19 -6.21 0.66
CA PHE A 191 3.20 -5.60 -0.67
C PHE A 191 1.85 -4.98 -1.03
N ALA A 192 0.80 -5.24 -0.27
CA ALA A 192 -0.52 -4.69 -0.53
C ALA A 192 -1.30 -4.35 0.74
N TRP A 193 -2.18 -3.35 0.61
CA TRP A 193 -3.09 -2.88 1.64
C TRP A 193 -4.48 -2.66 1.07
N TYR A 194 -5.46 -2.66 1.97
CA TYR A 194 -6.80 -2.23 1.64
C TYR A 194 -7.07 -0.82 2.17
N GLY A 195 -7.61 0.04 1.29
CA GLY A 195 -8.25 1.28 1.68
C GLY A 195 -9.76 1.07 1.71
N VAL A 196 -10.41 1.32 2.84
CA VAL A 196 -11.86 1.15 2.96
C VAL A 196 -12.54 2.50 2.92
N VAL A 197 -13.49 2.65 2.01
CA VAL A 197 -14.36 3.82 1.91
C VAL A 197 -15.64 3.51 2.69
N ALA A 198 -15.76 4.12 3.88
CA ALA A 198 -16.94 4.04 4.72
C ALA A 198 -17.66 5.38 4.72
N ASP A 199 -18.99 5.38 4.67
CA ASP A 199 -19.83 6.58 4.65
C ASP A 199 -19.29 7.71 3.72
N LYS A 200 -18.86 7.31 2.53
CA LYS A 200 -18.28 8.20 1.51
C LYS A 200 -16.96 8.88 1.93
N LYS A 201 -16.32 8.38 2.97
CA LYS A 201 -14.99 8.80 3.41
C LYS A 201 -14.05 7.62 3.37
N MET A 202 -12.84 7.84 2.87
CA MET A 202 -11.82 6.81 2.91
C MET A 202 -11.20 6.74 4.30
N VAL A 203 -11.26 5.56 4.88
CA VAL A 203 -10.48 5.19 6.04
C VAL A 203 -9.47 4.16 5.57
N LEU A 204 -8.19 4.43 5.73
CA LEU A 204 -7.17 3.43 5.45
C LEU A 204 -7.20 2.42 6.59
N ILE A 205 -7.85 1.30 6.34
CA ILE A 205 -7.71 0.14 7.22
C ILE A 205 -6.54 -0.64 6.65
N ILE A 206 -5.42 -0.55 7.33
CA ILE A 206 -4.33 -1.48 7.11
C ILE A 206 -4.80 -2.80 7.71
N THR A 207 -5.55 -3.55 6.95
CA THR A 207 -5.82 -4.93 7.29
C THR A 207 -4.53 -5.69 7.07
N GLY A 208 -3.68 -5.65 8.08
CA GLY A 208 -2.68 -6.68 8.22
C GLY A 208 -3.42 -8.00 8.37
N LEU A 209 -3.63 -8.68 7.26
CA LEU A 209 -3.99 -10.08 7.28
C LEU A 209 -2.86 -10.81 7.98
N ALA A 210 -3.12 -11.15 9.25
CA ALA A 210 -2.21 -11.80 10.19
C ALA A 210 -0.93 -11.01 10.51
N GLY A 211 -1.02 -10.16 11.51
CA GLY A 211 0.07 -9.76 12.39
C GLY A 211 1.30 -9.18 11.71
N GLY A 212 1.38 -7.90 11.62
CA GLY A 212 2.62 -7.24 11.25
C GLY A 212 2.37 -5.86 10.68
N TRP A 213 2.38 -4.93 11.55
CA TRP A 213 2.42 -3.50 11.33
C TRP A 213 3.67 -3.05 10.57
N TRP A 214 3.60 -1.90 9.97
CA TRP A 214 4.77 -1.09 9.68
C TRP A 214 5.60 -0.89 10.94
N GLY A 215 6.81 -1.27 10.90
CA GLY A 215 7.75 -0.84 11.88
C GLY A 215 8.01 -1.89 12.94
N ASN A 216 8.98 -2.26 12.98
CA ASN A 216 10.25 -1.84 13.55
C ASN A 216 11.37 -2.54 12.81
N PRO A 217 12.54 -1.91 12.76
CA PRO A 217 13.68 -2.47 12.10
C PRO A 217 14.08 -3.78 12.71
#